data_07c606857dffda137dd3d5b2a4d98163
#
_entry.id   07c606857dffda137dd3d5b2a4d98163
#
_cell.length_a   1.000
_cell.length_b   1.000
_cell.length_c   1.000
_cell.angle_alpha   90.00
_cell.angle_beta   90.00
_cell.angle_gamma   90.00
#
_symmetry.space_group_name_H-M   'P 1'
#
loop_
_entity.id
_entity.type
_entity.pdbx_description
1 polymer ?
#
loop_
_entity_poly.entity_id
_entity_poly.type
_entity_poly.pdbx_seq_one_letter_code
_entity_poly.pdbx_strand_id
1 'polypeptide(L)'
;MQARYLLYFLDFVEKGKKKIAYAASIGSIEFKEEKIKEIKKLLKDFNAISVRESSSIQKLGLEEKTPILPDPVFLLDKSQWKDVVTNRVKKKKYILVYLIQEDVNVVRAAREYAAKYNYDIIINKKSIKFILNNSPDCFLNWIDNAEA
;
A
#
# COMPACT_ATOMS: atom_id res chain seq x y z
N MET A 1 -17.26 -11.72 11.85
CA MET A 1 -16.16 -11.04 11.16
C MET A 1 -15.34 -11.94 10.21
N GLN A 2 -15.88 -13.08 9.78
CA GLN A 2 -15.13 -14.10 9.01
C GLN A 2 -15.19 -13.97 7.47
N ALA A 3 -16.14 -13.27 6.90
CA ALA A 3 -16.38 -13.25 5.44
C ALA A 3 -15.57 -12.23 4.64
N ARG A 4 -14.96 -11.23 5.28
CA ARG A 4 -14.32 -10.11 4.55
C ARG A 4 -12.98 -10.45 3.88
N TYR A 5 -12.21 -11.42 4.38
CA TYR A 5 -10.91 -11.73 3.78
C TYR A 5 -11.05 -12.48 2.44
N LEU A 6 -12.14 -13.20 2.20
CA LEU A 6 -12.38 -13.91 0.94
C LEU A 6 -12.48 -12.96 -0.25
N LEU A 7 -12.93 -11.73 -0.03
CA LEU A 7 -12.98 -10.70 -1.08
C LEU A 7 -11.61 -10.42 -1.71
N TYR A 8 -10.53 -10.52 -0.92
CA TYR A 8 -9.17 -10.36 -1.44
C TYR A 8 -8.73 -11.50 -2.36
N PHE A 9 -9.42 -12.64 -2.29
CA PHE A 9 -9.19 -13.80 -3.14
C PHE A 9 -10.23 -13.91 -4.27
N LEU A 10 -10.97 -12.83 -4.53
CA LEU A 10 -11.93 -12.72 -5.64
C LEU A 10 -12.95 -13.85 -5.67
N ASP A 11 -13.45 -14.28 -4.50
CA ASP A 11 -14.44 -15.34 -4.36
C ASP A 11 -15.80 -14.98 -4.98
N PHE A 12 -16.09 -13.68 -5.08
CA PHE A 12 -17.31 -13.13 -5.69
C PHE A 12 -17.28 -13.06 -7.23
N VAL A 13 -16.12 -13.34 -7.85
CA VAL A 13 -15.97 -13.24 -9.30
C VAL A 13 -16.53 -14.49 -9.97
N GLU A 14 -17.41 -14.29 -10.94
CA GLU A 14 -18.05 -15.36 -11.72
C GLU A 14 -17.05 -16.30 -12.38
N LYS A 15 -17.45 -17.57 -12.54
CA LYS A 15 -16.66 -18.57 -13.25
C LYS A 15 -16.42 -18.14 -14.71
N GLY A 16 -15.21 -18.44 -15.21
CA GLY A 16 -14.81 -18.10 -16.58
C GLY A 16 -14.19 -16.72 -16.76
N LYS A 17 -14.23 -15.85 -15.74
CA LYS A 17 -13.47 -14.59 -15.75
C LYS A 17 -12.01 -14.86 -15.38
N LYS A 18 -11.08 -14.18 -16.06
CA LYS A 18 -9.65 -14.24 -15.72
C LYS A 18 -9.39 -13.56 -14.36
N LYS A 19 -8.74 -14.28 -13.46
CA LYS A 19 -8.28 -13.78 -12.16
C LYS A 19 -6.76 -13.71 -12.18
N ILE A 20 -6.21 -12.54 -11.87
CA ILE A 20 -4.77 -12.30 -11.85
C ILE A 20 -4.42 -11.58 -10.54
N ALA A 21 -3.39 -12.06 -9.85
CA ALA A 21 -2.77 -11.36 -8.72
C ALA A 21 -1.38 -10.87 -9.13
N TYR A 22 -1.21 -9.56 -9.18
CA TYR A 22 0.07 -8.92 -9.48
C TYR A 22 0.69 -8.37 -8.21
N ALA A 23 1.91 -8.84 -7.87
CA ALA A 23 2.69 -8.39 -6.71
C ALA A 23 1.86 -8.32 -5.40
N ALA A 24 0.99 -9.34 -5.18
CA ALA A 24 0.16 -9.39 -3.98
C ALA A 24 1.02 -9.59 -2.72
N SER A 25 0.63 -8.93 -1.63
CA SER A 25 1.30 -9.06 -0.33
C SER A 25 0.30 -9.42 0.76
N ILE A 26 0.65 -10.37 1.61
CA ILE A 26 -0.12 -10.70 2.81
C ILE A 26 0.48 -10.09 4.08
N GLY A 27 1.64 -9.45 3.97
CA GLY A 27 2.32 -8.78 5.06
C GLY A 27 2.64 -9.72 6.22
N SER A 28 2.40 -9.24 7.43
CA SER A 28 2.65 -9.99 8.68
C SER A 28 1.52 -10.92 9.10
N ILE A 29 0.44 -11.06 8.30
CA ILE A 29 -0.70 -11.88 8.66
C ILE A 29 -0.30 -13.36 8.72
N GLU A 30 -0.65 -14.02 9.81
CA GLU A 30 -0.55 -15.47 9.97
C GLU A 30 -1.94 -16.09 9.86
N PHE A 31 -2.05 -17.13 9.05
CA PHE A 31 -3.29 -17.86 8.86
C PHE A 31 -3.22 -19.22 9.58
N LYS A 32 -4.33 -19.62 10.18
CA LYS A 32 -4.50 -21.00 10.67
C LYS A 32 -4.55 -21.97 9.49
N GLU A 33 -4.14 -23.22 9.70
CA GLU A 33 -4.08 -24.24 8.64
C GLU A 33 -5.39 -24.43 7.87
N GLU A 34 -6.52 -24.40 8.57
CA GLU A 34 -7.83 -24.54 7.92
C GLU A 34 -8.08 -23.39 6.93
N LYS A 35 -7.63 -22.17 7.29
CA LYS A 35 -7.73 -20.99 6.42
C LYS A 35 -6.81 -21.10 5.21
N ILE A 36 -5.60 -21.61 5.40
CA ILE A 36 -4.67 -21.85 4.28
C ILE A 36 -5.28 -22.84 3.29
N LYS A 37 -5.92 -23.90 3.76
CA LYS A 37 -6.63 -24.88 2.90
C LYS A 37 -7.75 -24.23 2.09
N GLU A 38 -8.52 -23.33 2.70
CA GLU A 38 -9.57 -22.59 2.00
C GLU A 38 -8.99 -21.62 0.96
N ILE A 39 -7.99 -20.83 1.35
CA ILE A 39 -7.28 -19.91 0.45
C ILE A 39 -6.69 -20.67 -0.75
N LYS A 40 -6.04 -21.79 -0.53
CA LYS A 40 -5.48 -22.62 -1.62
C LYS A 40 -6.52 -23.10 -2.62
N LYS A 41 -7.76 -23.35 -2.19
CA LYS A 41 -8.85 -23.69 -3.12
C LYS A 41 -9.19 -22.50 -4.02
N LEU A 42 -9.27 -21.29 -3.44
CA LEU A 42 -9.57 -20.07 -4.21
C LEU A 42 -8.43 -19.70 -5.17
N LEU A 43 -7.18 -19.90 -4.74
CA LEU A 43 -6.00 -19.59 -5.57
C LEU A 43 -5.90 -20.48 -6.82
N LYS A 44 -6.51 -21.68 -6.82
CA LYS A 44 -6.57 -22.55 -8.01
C LYS A 44 -7.35 -21.91 -9.17
N ASP A 45 -8.25 -20.99 -8.89
CA ASP A 45 -9.03 -20.28 -9.89
C ASP A 45 -8.28 -19.11 -10.54
N PHE A 46 -7.07 -18.80 -10.05
CA PHE A 46 -6.26 -17.73 -10.60
C PHE A 46 -5.48 -18.20 -11.82
N ASN A 47 -5.52 -17.41 -12.88
CA ASN A 47 -4.78 -17.65 -14.13
C ASN A 47 -3.28 -17.31 -13.98
N ALA A 48 -2.97 -16.32 -13.14
CA ALA A 48 -1.60 -15.96 -12.80
C ALA A 48 -1.53 -15.37 -11.39
N ILE A 49 -0.44 -15.70 -10.70
CA ILE A 49 -0.16 -15.18 -9.35
C ILE A 49 1.30 -14.75 -9.32
N SER A 50 1.52 -13.53 -8.85
CA SER A 50 2.82 -13.05 -8.40
C SER A 50 2.69 -12.41 -7.03
N VAL A 51 3.75 -12.46 -6.26
CA VAL A 51 3.78 -11.89 -4.90
C VAL A 51 4.86 -10.82 -4.79
N ARG A 52 4.75 -9.98 -3.77
CA ARG A 52 5.71 -8.91 -3.53
C ARG A 52 6.89 -9.35 -2.65
N GLU A 53 6.71 -10.38 -1.84
CA GLU A 53 7.73 -10.92 -0.95
C GLU A 53 7.68 -12.45 -0.86
N SER A 54 8.86 -13.07 -0.63
CA SER A 54 9.01 -14.52 -0.53
C SER A 54 8.22 -15.13 0.64
N SER A 55 8.02 -14.40 1.72
CA SER A 55 7.23 -14.87 2.87
C SER A 55 5.79 -15.19 2.49
N SER A 56 5.20 -14.51 1.49
CA SER A 56 3.87 -14.83 0.98
C SER A 56 3.80 -16.20 0.31
N ILE A 57 4.88 -16.64 -0.38
CA ILE A 57 4.98 -17.97 -0.98
C ILE A 57 4.86 -19.04 0.11
N GLN A 58 5.67 -18.92 1.15
CA GLN A 58 5.70 -19.87 2.27
C GLN A 58 4.37 -19.91 3.02
N LYS A 59 3.86 -18.75 3.42
CA LYS A 59 2.62 -18.61 4.21
C LYS A 59 1.39 -19.12 3.49
N LEU A 60 1.29 -18.93 2.17
CA LEU A 60 0.18 -19.43 1.36
C LEU A 60 0.43 -20.82 0.79
N GLY A 61 1.66 -21.34 0.92
CA GLY A 61 2.07 -22.62 0.33
C GLY A 61 1.91 -22.63 -1.18
N LEU A 62 2.35 -21.55 -1.83
CA LEU A 62 2.46 -21.42 -3.28
C LEU A 62 3.67 -22.20 -3.79
N GLU A 63 3.73 -22.39 -5.11
CA GLU A 63 4.91 -23.01 -5.74
C GLU A 63 6.14 -22.12 -5.59
N GLU A 64 7.31 -22.71 -5.34
CA GLU A 64 8.58 -21.98 -5.17
C GLU A 64 8.93 -21.10 -6.38
N LYS A 65 8.51 -21.51 -7.59
CA LYS A 65 8.68 -20.74 -8.82
C LYS A 65 7.73 -19.56 -8.97
N THR A 66 6.82 -19.31 -8.00
CA THR A 66 5.91 -18.15 -8.06
C THR A 66 6.72 -16.86 -8.17
N PRO A 67 6.48 -16.02 -9.19
CA PRO A 67 7.26 -14.80 -9.39
C PRO A 67 7.14 -13.83 -8.22
N ILE A 68 8.29 -13.29 -7.81
CA ILE A 68 8.36 -12.16 -6.87
C ILE A 68 8.55 -10.90 -7.70
N LEU A 69 7.58 -9.98 -7.67
CA LEU A 69 7.58 -8.75 -8.44
C LEU A 69 7.51 -7.54 -7.52
N PRO A 70 8.12 -6.40 -7.91
CA PRO A 70 8.03 -5.18 -7.13
C PRO A 70 6.60 -4.65 -7.09
N ASP A 71 6.36 -3.75 -6.13
CA ASP A 71 5.07 -3.07 -5.99
C ASP A 71 4.67 -2.39 -7.31
N PRO A 72 3.38 -2.41 -7.69
CA PRO A 72 2.89 -1.75 -8.92
C PRO A 72 3.29 -0.29 -9.09
N VAL A 73 3.62 0.41 -8.02
CA VAL A 73 4.12 1.80 -8.08
C VAL A 73 5.37 1.93 -8.96
N PHE A 74 6.17 0.88 -9.09
CA PHE A 74 7.36 0.85 -9.93
C PHE A 74 7.10 0.56 -11.42
N LEU A 75 5.84 0.34 -11.82
CA LEU A 75 5.48 0.17 -13.22
C LEU A 75 5.51 1.50 -14.00
N LEU A 76 5.38 2.62 -13.30
CA LEU A 76 5.49 3.95 -13.87
C LEU A 76 6.85 4.55 -13.50
N ASP A 77 7.46 5.23 -14.46
CA ASP A 77 8.66 6.02 -14.23
C ASP A 77 8.35 7.40 -13.62
N LYS A 78 9.40 8.12 -13.25
CA LYS A 78 9.26 9.45 -12.64
C LYS A 78 8.52 10.45 -13.53
N SER A 79 8.66 10.37 -14.85
CA SER A 79 7.99 11.29 -15.78
C SER A 79 6.49 11.02 -15.81
N GLN A 80 6.09 9.74 -15.88
CA GLN A 80 4.70 9.33 -15.87
C GLN A 80 4.01 9.67 -14.53
N TRP A 81 4.70 9.53 -13.40
CA TRP A 81 4.17 9.96 -12.09
C TRP A 81 3.96 11.48 -12.03
N LYS A 82 4.83 12.28 -12.68
CA LYS A 82 4.67 13.73 -12.73
C LYS A 82 3.39 14.18 -13.45
N ASP A 83 2.90 13.40 -14.40
CA ASP A 83 1.66 13.72 -15.10
C ASP A 83 0.42 13.60 -14.18
N VAL A 84 0.54 12.85 -13.08
CA VAL A 84 -0.51 12.70 -12.06
C VAL A 84 -0.43 13.78 -10.98
N VAL A 85 0.77 14.32 -10.77
CA VAL A 85 1.00 15.38 -9.76
C VAL A 85 0.56 16.72 -10.31
N THR A 86 -0.35 17.40 -9.62
CA THR A 86 -0.84 18.72 -10.00
C THR A 86 0.00 19.84 -9.37
N ASN A 87 -0.59 20.91 -8.94
CA ASN A 87 0.11 22.06 -8.39
C ASN A 87 0.67 21.80 -6.98
N ARG A 88 1.80 22.43 -6.67
CA ARG A 88 2.40 22.42 -5.34
C ARG A 88 1.39 22.86 -4.27
N VAL A 89 1.19 22.01 -3.24
CA VAL A 89 0.23 22.25 -2.17
C VAL A 89 0.64 23.41 -1.26
N LYS A 90 1.94 23.54 -1.03
CA LYS A 90 2.51 24.60 -0.16
C LYS A 90 3.55 25.43 -0.91
N LYS A 91 3.53 26.74 -0.71
CA LYS A 91 4.57 27.66 -1.24
C LYS A 91 5.88 27.55 -0.46
N LYS A 92 5.79 27.32 0.86
CA LYS A 92 6.91 27.16 1.78
C LYS A 92 7.35 25.69 1.78
N LYS A 93 8.62 25.43 2.05
CA LYS A 93 9.13 24.07 2.28
C LYS A 93 8.43 23.46 3.47
N TYR A 94 8.19 22.15 3.43
CA TYR A 94 7.50 21.45 4.50
C TYR A 94 8.02 20.03 4.68
N ILE A 95 7.77 19.49 5.87
CA ILE A 95 7.99 18.09 6.21
C ILE A 95 6.65 17.37 6.16
N LEU A 96 6.58 16.30 5.38
CA LEU A 96 5.43 15.39 5.40
C LEU A 96 5.69 14.23 6.36
N VAL A 97 4.87 14.13 7.38
CA VAL A 97 4.85 12.99 8.31
C VAL A 97 3.70 12.08 7.94
N TYR A 98 4.04 10.92 7.37
CA TYR A 98 3.06 9.89 7.03
C TYR A 98 3.15 8.73 8.04
N LEU A 99 2.08 8.54 8.82
CA LEU A 99 2.04 7.52 9.86
C LEU A 99 0.97 6.47 9.55
N ILE A 100 1.40 5.20 9.48
CA ILE A 100 0.49 4.04 9.42
C ILE A 100 -0.05 3.74 10.82
N GLN A 101 0.82 3.90 11.84
CA GLN A 101 0.47 3.81 13.26
C GLN A 101 0.91 5.10 13.96
N GLU A 102 0.18 5.49 15.01
CA GLU A 102 0.56 6.69 15.76
C GLU A 102 1.89 6.49 16.48
N ASP A 103 2.83 7.41 16.28
CA ASP A 103 4.11 7.47 16.97
C ASP A 103 4.40 8.92 17.36
N VAL A 104 4.32 9.17 18.67
CA VAL A 104 4.54 10.51 19.24
C VAL A 104 5.98 10.98 19.11
N ASN A 105 6.95 10.05 19.05
CA ASN A 105 8.37 10.40 18.96
C ASN A 105 8.69 10.87 17.53
N VAL A 106 8.13 10.21 16.49
CA VAL A 106 8.27 10.64 15.10
C VAL A 106 7.67 12.03 14.93
N VAL A 107 6.48 12.27 15.46
CA VAL A 107 5.82 13.59 15.38
C VAL A 107 6.63 14.66 16.09
N ARG A 108 7.19 14.34 17.27
CA ARG A 108 8.03 15.28 18.02
C ARG A 108 9.30 15.63 17.24
N ALA A 109 10.04 14.65 16.77
CA ALA A 109 11.26 14.86 16.00
C ALA A 109 10.98 15.69 14.73
N ALA A 110 9.91 15.40 14.01
CA ALA A 110 9.52 16.17 12.83
C ALA A 110 9.19 17.63 13.17
N ARG A 111 8.54 17.90 14.31
CA ARG A 111 8.25 19.26 14.77
C ARG A 111 9.51 20.03 15.14
N GLU A 112 10.44 19.38 15.87
CA GLU A 112 11.73 19.97 16.24
C GLU A 112 12.56 20.33 15.00
N TYR A 113 12.60 19.43 14.01
CA TYR A 113 13.28 19.68 12.76
C TYR A 113 12.61 20.81 11.97
N ALA A 114 11.30 20.81 11.85
CA ALA A 114 10.55 21.86 11.15
C ALA A 114 10.78 23.24 11.79
N ALA A 115 10.79 23.31 13.10
CA ALA A 115 11.08 24.55 13.84
C ALA A 115 12.52 25.04 13.59
N LYS A 116 13.50 24.13 13.64
CA LYS A 116 14.93 24.45 13.42
C LYS A 116 15.19 25.07 12.04
N TYR A 117 14.52 24.56 11.00
CA TYR A 117 14.76 24.99 9.62
C TYR A 117 13.66 25.90 9.07
N ASN A 118 12.72 26.32 9.90
CA ASN A 118 11.59 27.15 9.52
C ASN A 118 10.73 26.55 8.40
N TYR A 119 10.48 25.23 8.48
CA TYR A 119 9.61 24.49 7.56
C TYR A 119 8.20 24.39 8.11
N ASP A 120 7.22 24.29 7.22
CA ASP A 120 5.88 23.87 7.60
C ASP A 120 5.89 22.37 7.91
N ILE A 121 4.85 21.90 8.60
CA ILE A 121 4.67 20.47 8.83
C ILE A 121 3.27 20.04 8.39
N ILE A 122 3.21 18.92 7.70
CA ILE A 122 1.97 18.24 7.32
C ILE A 122 2.01 16.87 7.97
N ILE A 123 1.05 16.59 8.85
CA ILE A 123 0.93 15.30 9.50
C ILE A 123 -0.28 14.57 8.94
N ASN A 124 -0.01 13.52 8.20
CA ASN A 124 -1.04 12.63 7.70
C ASN A 124 -1.24 11.49 8.69
N LYS A 125 -2.38 11.53 9.41
CA LYS A 125 -2.83 10.42 10.22
C LYS A 125 -3.78 9.56 9.41
N LYS A 126 -3.65 8.23 9.51
CA LYS A 126 -4.58 7.26 8.91
C LYS A 126 -5.95 7.41 9.56
N SER A 127 -6.73 8.41 9.16
CA SER A 127 -8.11 8.56 9.58
C SER A 127 -9.05 8.40 8.38
N ILE A 128 -10.19 7.78 8.60
CA ILE A 128 -11.26 7.66 7.58
C ILE A 128 -11.64 9.04 7.03
N LYS A 129 -11.68 10.07 7.87
CA LYS A 129 -11.93 11.47 7.45
C LYS A 129 -10.88 11.98 6.48
N PHE A 130 -9.60 11.62 6.69
CA PHE A 130 -8.53 12.04 5.80
C PHE A 130 -8.69 11.39 4.41
N ILE A 131 -8.95 10.08 4.36
CA ILE A 131 -9.15 9.35 3.10
C ILE A 131 -10.36 9.86 2.32
N LEU A 132 -11.44 10.22 3.01
CA LEU A 132 -12.67 10.74 2.38
C LEU A 132 -12.53 12.19 1.89
N ASN A 133 -11.68 13.00 2.52
CA ASN A 133 -11.54 14.43 2.23
C ASN A 133 -10.36 14.76 1.29
N ASN A 134 -9.52 13.80 0.95
CA ASN A 134 -8.35 14.02 0.10
C ASN A 134 -8.33 13.02 -1.05
N SER A 135 -8.22 13.54 -2.26
CA SER A 135 -8.02 12.71 -3.44
C SER A 135 -6.63 12.07 -3.44
N PRO A 136 -6.42 10.96 -4.15
CA PRO A 136 -5.09 10.39 -4.38
C PRO A 136 -4.08 11.41 -4.90
N ASP A 137 -4.51 12.31 -5.78
CA ASP A 137 -3.67 13.37 -6.37
C ASP A 137 -3.14 14.34 -5.31
N CYS A 138 -3.95 14.69 -4.33
CA CYS A 138 -3.54 15.55 -3.23
C CYS A 138 -2.42 14.90 -2.39
N PHE A 139 -2.51 13.60 -2.15
CA PHE A 139 -1.49 12.86 -1.41
C PHE A 139 -0.18 12.76 -2.20
N LEU A 140 -0.23 12.45 -3.49
CA LEU A 140 0.94 12.42 -4.36
C LEU A 140 1.64 13.76 -4.42
N ASN A 141 0.88 14.86 -4.53
CA ASN A 141 1.44 16.22 -4.48
C ASN A 141 2.17 16.52 -3.18
N TRP A 142 1.66 16.03 -2.05
CA TRP A 142 2.34 16.23 -0.77
C TRP A 142 3.68 15.49 -0.70
N ILE A 143 3.74 14.26 -1.25
CA ILE A 143 4.98 13.49 -1.28
C ILE A 143 6.01 14.15 -2.20
N ASP A 144 5.62 14.52 -3.42
CA ASP A 144 6.55 15.06 -4.42
C ASP A 144 7.17 16.40 -4.00
N ASN A 145 6.45 17.19 -3.22
CA ASN A 145 6.87 18.51 -2.76
C ASN A 145 7.41 18.54 -1.33
N ALA A 146 7.48 17.41 -0.64
CA ALA A 146 8.08 17.33 0.69
C ALA A 146 9.61 17.47 0.60
N GLU A 147 10.21 18.07 1.62
CA GLU A 147 11.66 18.09 1.79
C GLU A 147 12.08 16.83 2.56
N ALA A 148 13.12 16.15 2.07
CA ALA A 148 13.67 14.95 2.69
C ALA A 148 14.67 15.30 3.81
#